data_bab673f0d5c25522d12a37afd693c10b
#
_entry.id   bab673f0d5c25522d12a37afd693c10b
#
_cell.length_a   1.000
_cell.length_b   1.000
_cell.length_c   1.000
_cell.angle_alpha   90.00
_cell.angle_beta   90.00
_cell.angle_gamma   90.00
#
_symmetry.space_group_name_H-M   'P 1'
#
loop_
_entity.id
_entity.type
_entity.pdbx_description
1 polymer ?
#
loop_
_entity_poly.entity_id
_entity_poly.type
_entity_poly.pdbx_seq_one_letter_code
_entity_poly.pdbx_strand_id
1 'polypeptide(L)'
;DRSSFNKLVKDKQTDKHSKGFNSWTHLISMLFCQFAKSQSVRDISNGLRSATGNLNHLGIQKAPSKSTVSYQNQRRDWELFKDYYYKLLETIGQQAYRKRVNFRIKSKIFLLDSTTISLCLSLFDWAKYKTAKGAIKMHTLLDYDGHLPAYINITNGKTADNKGAYDIPLLKNSVVVADRFYNDFSLLNVWDSNKVFFVIRHKENLQFKSIKENELPDNRHQHILKDEMIELTGNQSKTKYPKQLRRVAIWDDESKQEIELITNQTTWTANTISELYKARWQ
;
A
#
# COMPACT_ATOMS: atom_id res chain seq x y z
N ASP A 1 1.09 1.39 22.60
CA ASP A 1 1.74 1.05 23.86
C ASP A 1 3.06 1.79 24.00
N ARG A 2 3.15 2.67 25.01
CA ARG A 2 4.32 3.51 25.29
C ARG A 2 5.52 2.68 25.77
N SER A 3 5.29 1.56 26.46
CA SER A 3 6.37 0.68 26.94
C SER A 3 7.16 0.11 25.78
N SER A 4 6.50 -0.41 24.74
CA SER A 4 7.14 -0.93 23.53
C SER A 4 7.94 0.14 22.80
N PHE A 5 7.41 1.37 22.72
CA PHE A 5 8.13 2.50 22.15
C PHE A 5 9.40 2.84 22.93
N ASN A 6 9.29 2.94 24.26
CA ASN A 6 10.43 3.26 25.14
C ASN A 6 11.53 2.20 25.05
N LYS A 7 11.16 0.92 24.87
CA LYS A 7 12.14 -0.16 24.64
C LYS A 7 12.94 0.10 23.37
N LEU A 8 12.27 0.39 22.25
CA LEU A 8 12.93 0.73 20.97
C LEU A 8 13.83 1.97 21.11
N VAL A 9 13.37 3.01 21.82
CA VAL A 9 14.17 4.22 22.09
C VAL A 9 15.47 3.87 22.84
N LYS A 10 15.38 2.99 23.84
CA LYS A 10 16.53 2.52 24.61
C LYS A 10 17.49 1.69 23.74
N ASP A 11 16.96 0.75 22.98
CA ASP A 11 17.74 -0.15 22.14
C ASP A 11 18.50 0.63 21.04
N LYS A 12 17.84 1.61 20.43
CA LYS A 12 18.43 2.47 19.38
C LYS A 12 19.16 3.71 19.93
N GLN A 13 19.13 3.94 21.23
CA GLN A 13 19.73 5.10 21.90
C GLN A 13 19.33 6.46 21.31
N THR A 14 18.13 6.60 20.76
CA THR A 14 17.68 7.78 20.01
C THR A 14 17.47 9.02 20.90
N ASP A 15 17.37 8.85 22.21
CA ASP A 15 17.28 9.94 23.20
C ASP A 15 18.61 10.21 23.94
N LYS A 16 19.71 9.57 23.51
CA LYS A 16 21.03 9.87 24.08
C LYS A 16 21.35 11.36 23.88
N HIS A 17 21.65 12.05 24.96
CA HIS A 17 21.91 13.50 25.00
C HIS A 17 20.72 14.40 24.64
N SER A 18 19.49 13.89 24.59
CA SER A 18 18.32 14.73 24.36
C SER A 18 18.03 15.65 25.56
N LYS A 19 17.79 16.94 25.27
CA LYS A 19 17.44 17.95 26.30
C LYS A 19 15.99 18.40 26.07
N GLY A 20 15.02 17.76 26.75
CA GLY A 20 13.62 18.19 26.76
C GLY A 20 12.75 17.74 25.60
N PHE A 21 13.30 17.60 24.39
CA PHE A 21 12.56 17.09 23.21
C PHE A 21 13.01 15.67 22.89
N ASN A 22 12.38 14.71 23.53
CA ASN A 22 12.66 13.28 23.35
C ASN A 22 11.91 12.65 22.17
N SER A 23 12.20 11.39 21.86
CA SER A 23 11.59 10.64 20.77
C SER A 23 10.07 10.52 20.91
N TRP A 24 9.55 10.40 22.13
CA TRP A 24 8.11 10.36 22.39
C TRP A 24 7.45 11.70 22.04
N THR A 25 8.00 12.81 22.47
CA THR A 25 7.50 14.15 22.12
C THR A 25 7.52 14.35 20.60
N HIS A 26 8.55 13.84 19.91
CA HIS A 26 8.62 13.88 18.44
C HIS A 26 7.50 13.05 17.81
N LEU A 27 7.30 11.80 18.25
CA LEU A 27 6.19 10.95 17.76
C LEU A 27 4.84 11.66 17.90
N ILE A 28 4.54 12.18 19.09
CA ILE A 28 3.28 12.87 19.35
C ILE A 28 3.15 14.13 18.49
N SER A 29 4.24 14.86 18.27
CA SER A 29 4.24 16.05 17.38
C SER A 29 3.87 15.66 15.93
N MET A 30 4.40 14.54 15.42
CA MET A 30 4.09 14.05 14.08
C MET A 30 2.66 13.50 13.98
N LEU A 31 2.18 12.78 14.98
CA LEU A 31 0.79 12.33 15.05
C LEU A 31 -0.16 13.52 15.12
N PHE A 32 0.14 14.53 15.94
CA PHE A 32 -0.65 15.76 15.98
C PHE A 32 -0.71 16.43 14.60
N CYS A 33 0.42 16.48 13.87
CA CYS A 33 0.47 17.02 12.52
C CYS A 33 -0.56 16.36 11.60
N GLN A 34 -0.68 15.05 11.64
CA GLN A 34 -1.60 14.29 10.80
C GLN A 34 -3.06 14.48 11.22
N PHE A 35 -3.38 14.33 12.50
CA PHE A 35 -4.76 14.42 13.00
C PHE A 35 -5.31 15.84 12.93
N ALA A 36 -4.49 16.85 13.20
CA ALA A 36 -4.88 18.26 13.12
C ALA A 36 -4.77 18.84 11.69
N LYS A 37 -4.35 18.01 10.69
CA LYS A 37 -4.11 18.45 9.31
C LYS A 37 -3.22 19.69 9.22
N SER A 38 -2.19 19.76 10.07
CA SER A 38 -1.25 20.89 10.13
C SER A 38 -0.49 21.04 8.81
N GLN A 39 -0.41 22.25 8.30
CA GLN A 39 0.26 22.54 7.02
C GLN A 39 1.71 22.97 7.18
N SER A 40 2.13 23.27 8.41
CA SER A 40 3.50 23.70 8.71
C SER A 40 3.97 23.23 10.09
N VAL A 41 5.29 23.17 10.27
CA VAL A 41 5.90 22.91 11.59
C VAL A 41 5.51 23.96 12.63
N ARG A 42 5.16 25.17 12.19
CA ARG A 42 4.66 26.23 13.07
C ARG A 42 3.27 25.88 13.61
N ASP A 43 2.40 25.31 12.80
CA ASP A 43 1.05 24.90 13.22
C ASP A 43 1.12 23.79 14.26
N ILE A 44 2.04 22.83 14.10
CA ILE A 44 2.30 21.79 15.10
C ILE A 44 2.67 22.44 16.45
N SER A 45 3.64 23.36 16.41
CA SER A 45 4.12 24.03 17.62
C SER A 45 3.04 24.85 18.31
N ASN A 46 2.26 25.60 17.54
CA ASN A 46 1.18 26.45 18.05
C ASN A 46 0.00 25.62 18.55
N GLY A 47 -0.42 24.59 17.79
CA GLY A 47 -1.52 23.71 18.17
C GLY A 47 -1.22 22.92 19.45
N LEU A 48 -0.01 22.38 19.59
CA LEU A 48 0.39 21.74 20.83
C LEU A 48 0.47 22.74 22.00
N ARG A 49 0.85 23.98 21.74
CA ARG A 49 0.86 25.03 22.79
C ARG A 49 -0.55 25.43 23.23
N SER A 50 -1.51 25.47 22.32
CA SER A 50 -2.91 25.77 22.65
C SER A 50 -3.62 24.66 23.42
N ALA A 51 -3.09 23.42 23.36
CA ALA A 51 -3.60 22.27 24.12
C ALA A 51 -3.21 22.34 25.61
N THR A 52 -3.31 23.52 26.22
CA THR A 52 -2.97 23.78 27.63
C THR A 52 -3.76 22.86 28.56
N GLY A 53 -3.08 22.27 29.55
CA GLY A 53 -3.68 21.30 30.48
C GLY A 53 -3.76 19.85 29.95
N ASN A 54 -3.76 19.64 28.63
CA ASN A 54 -3.91 18.31 28.04
C ASN A 54 -2.58 17.64 27.62
N LEU A 55 -1.49 18.38 27.56
CA LEU A 55 -0.18 17.86 27.14
C LEU A 55 0.31 16.73 28.06
N ASN A 56 0.02 16.82 29.36
CA ASN A 56 0.40 15.79 30.33
C ASN A 56 -0.25 14.43 30.03
N HIS A 57 -1.50 14.42 29.56
CA HIS A 57 -2.17 13.19 29.14
C HIS A 57 -1.49 12.54 27.94
N LEU A 58 -0.85 13.35 27.09
CA LEU A 58 -0.04 12.86 25.97
C LEU A 58 1.39 12.49 26.41
N GLY A 59 1.73 12.67 27.68
CA GLY A 59 3.08 12.43 28.22
C GLY A 59 4.11 13.45 27.74
N ILE A 60 3.69 14.68 27.44
CA ILE A 60 4.53 15.81 27.06
C ILE A 60 4.47 16.87 28.16
N GLN A 61 5.62 17.31 28.65
CA GLN A 61 5.69 18.34 29.68
C GLN A 61 5.53 19.76 29.13
N LYS A 62 6.06 20.01 27.94
CA LYS A 62 6.04 21.33 27.28
C LYS A 62 5.93 21.18 25.76
N ALA A 63 5.11 22.02 25.15
CA ALA A 63 5.00 22.10 23.70
C ALA A 63 6.37 22.47 23.07
N PRO A 64 6.82 21.73 22.05
CA PRO A 64 8.10 22.00 21.42
C PRO A 64 8.07 23.29 20.60
N SER A 65 9.22 23.95 20.43
CA SER A 65 9.37 25.07 19.52
C SER A 65 9.42 24.58 18.06
N LYS A 66 9.02 25.44 17.11
CA LYS A 66 9.14 25.18 15.66
C LYS A 66 10.56 24.73 15.28
N SER A 67 11.58 25.46 15.76
CA SER A 67 12.97 25.16 15.45
C SER A 67 13.42 23.80 15.99
N THR A 68 12.98 23.43 17.19
CA THR A 68 13.28 22.12 17.78
C THR A 68 12.65 20.97 16.97
N VAL A 69 11.39 21.11 16.61
CA VAL A 69 10.71 20.09 15.77
C VAL A 69 11.41 19.95 14.43
N SER A 70 11.67 21.08 13.73
CA SER A 70 12.35 21.07 12.43
C SER A 70 13.74 20.44 12.50
N TYR A 71 14.55 20.82 13.49
CA TYR A 71 15.90 20.29 13.66
C TYR A 71 15.89 18.77 13.94
N GLN A 72 15.03 18.31 14.81
CA GLN A 72 14.95 16.89 15.14
C GLN A 72 14.32 16.04 14.02
N ASN A 73 13.39 16.61 13.26
CA ASN A 73 12.81 15.95 12.11
C ASN A 73 13.85 15.66 11.00
N GLN A 74 14.90 16.46 10.90
CA GLN A 74 16.00 16.23 9.97
C GLN A 74 17.06 15.24 10.48
N ARG A 75 17.23 15.12 11.80
CA ARG A 75 18.38 14.42 12.38
C ARG A 75 18.06 13.13 13.10
N ARG A 76 16.84 13.03 13.65
CA ARG A 76 16.46 11.81 14.38
C ARG A 76 16.29 10.65 13.40
N ASP A 77 16.84 9.52 13.78
CA ASP A 77 16.72 8.30 13.00
C ASP A 77 15.23 7.92 12.82
N TRP A 78 14.77 7.93 11.59
CA TRP A 78 13.39 7.60 11.21
C TRP A 78 13.07 6.12 11.38
N GLU A 79 14.10 5.26 11.41
CA GLU A 79 13.92 3.82 11.61
C GLU A 79 13.27 3.48 12.95
N LEU A 80 13.46 4.33 13.98
CA LEU A 80 12.74 4.19 15.25
C LEU A 80 11.21 4.15 15.02
N PHE A 81 10.70 5.08 14.21
CA PHE A 81 9.25 5.18 13.94
C PHE A 81 8.77 4.06 13.03
N LYS A 82 9.58 3.64 12.07
CA LYS A 82 9.32 2.47 11.22
C LYS A 82 9.20 1.20 12.06
N ASP A 83 10.16 0.95 12.93
CA ASP A 83 10.16 -0.26 13.76
C ASP A 83 9.00 -0.26 14.76
N TYR A 84 8.66 0.92 15.30
CA TYR A 84 7.49 1.06 16.16
C TYR A 84 6.18 0.82 15.41
N TYR A 85 6.07 1.29 14.17
CA TYR A 85 4.94 1.03 13.30
C TYR A 85 4.73 -0.49 13.09
N TYR A 86 5.78 -1.21 12.71
CA TYR A 86 5.68 -2.66 12.53
C TYR A 86 5.37 -3.40 13.84
N LYS A 87 5.89 -2.91 14.97
CA LYS A 87 5.55 -3.46 16.29
C LYS A 87 4.08 -3.26 16.65
N LEU A 88 3.51 -2.12 16.30
CA LEU A 88 2.07 -1.87 16.46
C LEU A 88 1.26 -2.80 15.56
N LEU A 89 1.65 -2.95 14.28
CA LEU A 89 0.97 -3.86 13.36
C LEU A 89 0.98 -5.31 13.86
N GLU A 90 2.09 -5.78 14.39
CA GLU A 90 2.18 -7.11 15.00
C GLU A 90 1.17 -7.27 16.15
N THR A 91 1.07 -6.27 17.01
CA THR A 91 0.15 -6.29 18.18
C THR A 91 -1.32 -6.23 17.75
N ILE A 92 -1.64 -5.33 16.82
CA ILE A 92 -3.02 -5.15 16.33
C ILE A 92 -3.43 -6.31 15.43
N GLY A 93 -2.51 -6.82 14.60
CA GLY A 93 -2.75 -7.92 13.68
C GLY A 93 -3.23 -9.17 14.38
N GLN A 94 -2.67 -9.51 15.52
CA GLN A 94 -3.14 -10.64 16.33
C GLN A 94 -4.61 -10.50 16.78
N GLN A 95 -5.11 -9.28 16.92
CA GLN A 95 -6.51 -9.00 17.26
C GLN A 95 -7.42 -8.93 16.03
N ALA A 96 -6.91 -8.38 14.92
CA ALA A 96 -7.65 -8.20 13.67
C ALA A 96 -7.95 -9.53 12.95
N TYR A 97 -7.03 -10.49 12.97
CA TYR A 97 -7.22 -11.82 12.37
C TYR A 97 -8.35 -12.67 12.97
N ARG A 98 -9.01 -12.20 14.02
CA ARG A 98 -10.20 -12.88 14.59
C ARG A 98 -11.47 -12.69 13.77
N LYS A 99 -11.52 -11.71 12.86
CA LYS A 99 -12.64 -11.49 11.92
C LYS A 99 -12.26 -12.10 10.56
N ARG A 100 -12.66 -13.34 10.32
CA ARG A 100 -12.49 -14.00 9.02
C ARG A 100 -13.39 -13.34 7.97
N VAL A 101 -12.83 -13.03 6.84
CA VAL A 101 -13.50 -12.48 5.66
C VAL A 101 -14.10 -13.59 4.78
N ASN A 102 -15.12 -13.24 4.01
CA ASN A 102 -16.06 -14.08 3.27
C ASN A 102 -15.50 -14.94 2.12
N PHE A 103 -14.17 -14.92 1.85
CA PHE A 103 -13.63 -15.77 0.79
C PHE A 103 -13.20 -17.13 1.33
N ARG A 104 -13.71 -18.22 0.70
CA ARG A 104 -13.26 -19.60 0.95
C ARG A 104 -11.87 -19.89 0.34
N ILE A 105 -11.01 -18.89 0.25
CA ILE A 105 -9.66 -18.98 -0.30
C ILE A 105 -8.69 -19.23 0.85
N LYS A 106 -7.89 -20.29 0.75
CA LYS A 106 -6.84 -20.59 1.75
C LYS A 106 -5.61 -19.68 1.63
N SER A 107 -5.44 -19.04 0.49
CA SER A 107 -4.33 -18.14 0.21
C SER A 107 -4.54 -16.77 0.86
N LYS A 108 -3.46 -16.17 1.33
CA LYS A 108 -3.47 -14.81 1.85
C LYS A 108 -3.69 -13.82 0.71
N ILE A 109 -4.63 -12.89 0.88
CA ILE A 109 -4.98 -11.91 -0.13
C ILE A 109 -4.39 -10.57 0.25
N PHE A 110 -3.72 -9.93 -0.69
CA PHE A 110 -3.18 -8.58 -0.56
C PHE A 110 -3.76 -7.66 -1.61
N LEU A 111 -4.11 -6.45 -1.19
CA LEU A 111 -4.47 -5.36 -2.08
C LEU A 111 -3.25 -4.45 -2.23
N LEU A 112 -2.85 -4.19 -3.46
CA LEU A 112 -1.73 -3.30 -3.76
C LEU A 112 -2.24 -2.01 -4.39
N ASP A 113 -1.90 -0.89 -3.75
CA ASP A 113 -2.25 0.43 -4.23
C ASP A 113 -1.14 1.45 -3.95
N SER A 114 -1.21 2.61 -4.60
CA SER A 114 -0.29 3.71 -4.36
C SER A 114 -1.01 5.02 -4.12
N THR A 115 -0.49 5.80 -3.19
CA THR A 115 -0.99 7.14 -2.88
C THR A 115 0.12 8.16 -3.10
N THR A 116 -0.20 9.24 -3.85
CA THR A 116 0.72 10.36 -4.03
C THR A 116 0.49 11.40 -2.93
N ILE A 117 1.54 11.68 -2.15
CA ILE A 117 1.51 12.66 -1.07
C ILE A 117 2.31 13.88 -1.52
N SER A 118 1.64 15.03 -1.64
CA SER A 118 2.29 16.30 -2.01
C SER A 118 3.16 16.81 -0.87
N LEU A 119 4.37 17.25 -1.20
CA LEU A 119 5.35 17.79 -0.26
C LEU A 119 5.77 19.21 -0.67
N CYS A 120 6.22 20.00 0.30
CA CYS A 120 6.84 21.29 0.04
C CYS A 120 8.25 21.09 -0.51
N LEU A 121 8.51 21.51 -1.75
CA LEU A 121 9.81 21.37 -2.44
C LEU A 121 10.97 22.00 -1.68
N SER A 122 10.74 23.14 -1.03
CA SER A 122 11.80 23.83 -0.26
C SER A 122 12.32 23.03 0.94
N LEU A 123 11.60 21.98 1.35
CA LEU A 123 11.99 21.10 2.46
C LEU A 123 12.45 19.73 1.99
N PHE A 124 12.14 19.34 0.76
CA PHE A 124 12.36 17.99 0.24
C PHE A 124 12.85 18.00 -1.23
N ASP A 125 14.05 18.46 -1.46
CA ASP A 125 14.64 18.57 -2.81
C ASP A 125 14.69 17.26 -3.60
N TRP A 126 14.81 16.13 -2.89
CA TRP A 126 14.81 14.80 -3.48
C TRP A 126 13.43 14.36 -4.01
N ALA A 127 12.35 14.94 -3.48
CA ALA A 127 10.96 14.56 -3.79
C ALA A 127 10.39 15.34 -4.99
N LYS A 128 11.21 15.67 -5.99
CA LYS A 128 10.80 16.43 -7.18
C LYS A 128 9.71 15.69 -7.97
N TYR A 129 8.55 16.30 -8.11
CA TYR A 129 7.41 15.75 -8.86
C TYR A 129 7.10 16.56 -10.13
N LYS A 130 6.93 17.88 -10.00
CA LYS A 130 6.74 18.84 -11.10
C LYS A 130 7.59 20.07 -10.80
N THR A 131 7.75 20.97 -11.79
CA THR A 131 8.65 22.14 -11.71
C THR A 131 8.48 23.00 -10.44
N ALA A 132 7.28 23.00 -9.84
CA ALA A 132 6.97 23.79 -8.65
C ALA A 132 6.39 22.96 -7.47
N LYS A 133 6.36 21.62 -7.55
CA LYS A 133 5.75 20.76 -6.53
C LYS A 133 6.61 19.53 -6.26
N GLY A 134 6.81 19.23 -4.97
CA GLY A 134 7.36 17.95 -4.52
C GLY A 134 6.25 16.96 -4.22
N ALA A 135 6.53 15.68 -4.42
CA ALA A 135 5.67 14.60 -3.97
C ALA A 135 6.47 13.33 -3.70
N ILE A 136 5.98 12.54 -2.79
CA ILE A 136 6.36 11.14 -2.63
C ILE A 136 5.20 10.26 -3.08
N LYS A 137 5.54 9.04 -3.45
CA LYS A 137 4.55 8.00 -3.70
C LYS A 137 4.70 6.91 -2.65
N MET A 138 3.63 6.61 -1.97
CA MET A 138 3.54 5.57 -0.96
C MET A 138 2.83 4.36 -1.57
N HIS A 139 3.56 3.28 -1.81
CA HIS A 139 3.03 2.00 -2.26
C HIS A 139 2.66 1.18 -1.02
N THR A 140 1.41 0.82 -0.91
CA THR A 140 0.89 0.09 0.25
C THR A 140 0.42 -1.28 -0.16
N LEU A 141 0.97 -2.31 0.48
CA LEU A 141 0.45 -3.67 0.45
C LEU A 141 -0.49 -3.84 1.64
N LEU A 142 -1.78 -3.86 1.40
CA LEU A 142 -2.81 -4.04 2.43
C LEU A 142 -3.15 -5.53 2.56
N ASP A 143 -3.11 -6.05 3.78
CA ASP A 143 -3.64 -7.37 4.10
C ASP A 143 -5.17 -7.30 4.11
N TYR A 144 -5.82 -8.04 3.20
CA TYR A 144 -7.26 -8.00 3.05
C TYR A 144 -8.00 -8.55 4.29
N ASP A 145 -7.47 -9.60 4.92
CA ASP A 145 -8.13 -10.25 6.07
C ASP A 145 -8.18 -9.35 7.31
N GLY A 146 -7.16 -8.53 7.51
CA GLY A 146 -7.02 -7.65 8.68
C GLY A 146 -7.28 -6.18 8.38
N HIS A 147 -7.41 -5.79 7.12
CA HIS A 147 -7.45 -4.39 6.65
C HIS A 147 -6.28 -3.55 7.20
N LEU A 148 -5.12 -4.19 7.35
CA LEU A 148 -3.91 -3.58 7.88
C LEU A 148 -2.83 -3.50 6.79
N PRO A 149 -2.08 -2.40 6.72
CA PRO A 149 -0.93 -2.31 5.84
C PRO A 149 0.13 -3.34 6.25
N ALA A 150 0.36 -4.36 5.43
CA ALA A 150 1.38 -5.37 5.66
C ALA A 150 2.78 -4.87 5.32
N TYR A 151 2.88 -3.98 4.31
CA TYR A 151 4.13 -3.40 3.86
C TYR A 151 3.89 -2.02 3.23
N ILE A 152 4.83 -1.11 3.44
CA ILE A 152 4.83 0.22 2.83
C ILE A 152 6.20 0.47 2.20
N ASN A 153 6.19 0.87 0.92
CA ASN A 153 7.37 1.36 0.20
C ASN A 153 7.16 2.82 -0.19
N ILE A 154 8.13 3.67 0.12
CA ILE A 154 8.07 5.10 -0.20
C ILE A 154 9.08 5.40 -1.29
N THR A 155 8.60 5.94 -2.41
CA THR A 155 9.42 6.31 -3.56
C THR A 155 9.24 7.78 -3.92
N ASN A 156 10.07 8.27 -4.82
CA ASN A 156 9.88 9.59 -5.43
C ASN A 156 8.52 9.64 -6.15
N GLY A 157 7.81 10.76 -6.07
CA GLY A 157 6.50 10.94 -6.72
C GLY A 157 6.46 10.72 -8.23
N LYS A 158 7.62 10.73 -8.91
CA LYS A 158 7.76 10.41 -10.34
C LYS A 158 7.86 8.90 -10.62
N THR A 159 8.12 8.09 -9.60
CA THR A 159 8.26 6.65 -9.76
C THR A 159 6.94 6.05 -10.23
N ALA A 160 6.97 5.26 -11.29
CA ALA A 160 5.78 4.56 -11.76
C ALA A 160 5.36 3.48 -10.75
N ASP A 161 4.05 3.20 -10.64
CA ASP A 161 3.50 2.30 -9.64
C ASP A 161 4.08 0.89 -9.72
N ASN A 162 4.21 0.36 -10.95
CA ASN A 162 4.82 -0.94 -11.19
C ASN A 162 6.28 -1.00 -10.71
N LYS A 163 7.05 0.10 -10.78
CA LYS A 163 8.44 0.12 -10.32
C LYS A 163 8.54 -0.01 -8.80
N GLY A 164 7.67 0.67 -8.06
CA GLY A 164 7.62 0.54 -6.61
C GLY A 164 7.19 -0.85 -6.11
N ALA A 165 6.54 -1.64 -6.98
CA ALA A 165 6.06 -2.98 -6.63
C ALA A 165 7.13 -4.08 -6.67
N TYR A 166 8.27 -3.86 -7.36
CA TYR A 166 9.34 -4.86 -7.44
C TYR A 166 9.99 -5.17 -6.08
N ASP A 167 10.04 -4.17 -5.20
CA ASP A 167 10.68 -4.29 -3.88
C ASP A 167 9.73 -4.81 -2.79
N ILE A 168 8.46 -5.08 -3.13
CA ILE A 168 7.47 -5.53 -2.16
C ILE A 168 7.65 -7.02 -1.88
N PRO A 169 7.90 -7.43 -0.62
CA PRO A 169 8.07 -8.82 -0.24
C PRO A 169 6.71 -9.54 -0.22
N LEU A 170 6.43 -10.33 -1.24
CA LEU A 170 5.21 -11.11 -1.34
C LEU A 170 5.41 -12.54 -0.85
N LEU A 171 4.43 -13.04 -0.12
CA LEU A 171 4.46 -14.42 0.37
C LEU A 171 4.13 -15.41 -0.76
N LYS A 172 4.87 -16.52 -0.83
CA LYS A 172 4.55 -17.63 -1.74
C LYS A 172 3.12 -18.11 -1.51
N ASN A 173 2.40 -18.41 -2.59
CA ASN A 173 0.99 -18.81 -2.61
C ASN A 173 0.02 -17.73 -2.12
N SER A 174 0.45 -16.47 -1.98
CA SER A 174 -0.47 -15.35 -1.78
C SER A 174 -1.08 -14.88 -3.10
N VAL A 175 -2.10 -14.03 -2.98
CA VAL A 175 -2.79 -13.39 -4.11
C VAL A 175 -2.62 -11.89 -3.99
N VAL A 176 -2.20 -11.24 -5.06
CA VAL A 176 -2.14 -9.79 -5.16
C VAL A 176 -3.24 -9.29 -6.07
N VAL A 177 -4.05 -8.38 -5.57
CA VAL A 177 -5.04 -7.65 -6.36
C VAL A 177 -4.55 -6.23 -6.57
N ALA A 178 -4.46 -5.78 -7.81
CA ALA A 178 -3.94 -4.45 -8.13
C ALA A 178 -4.67 -3.84 -9.34
N ASP A 179 -4.44 -2.54 -9.57
CA ASP A 179 -5.03 -1.85 -10.70
C ASP A 179 -4.19 -1.96 -11.99
N ARG A 180 -4.68 -1.31 -13.05
CA ARG A 180 -4.03 -1.29 -14.38
C ARG A 180 -2.64 -0.65 -14.39
N PHE A 181 -2.29 0.18 -13.41
CA PHE A 181 -0.97 0.82 -13.35
C PHE A 181 0.14 -0.15 -12.95
N TYR A 182 -0.23 -1.28 -12.30
CA TYR A 182 0.69 -2.38 -12.00
C TYR A 182 0.80 -3.40 -13.15
N ASN A 183 0.09 -3.21 -14.25
CA ASN A 183 0.18 -4.10 -15.42
C ASN A 183 1.52 -3.92 -16.14
N ASP A 184 2.52 -4.63 -15.66
CA ASP A 184 3.84 -4.78 -16.25
C ASP A 184 4.16 -6.27 -16.35
N PHE A 185 4.24 -6.81 -17.56
CA PHE A 185 4.43 -8.25 -17.77
C PHE A 185 5.73 -8.80 -17.19
N SER A 186 6.79 -7.98 -17.07
CA SER A 186 8.00 -8.38 -16.35
C SER A 186 7.74 -8.57 -14.87
N LEU A 187 7.01 -7.65 -14.23
CA LEU A 187 6.59 -7.73 -12.82
C LEU A 187 5.69 -8.95 -12.60
N LEU A 188 4.69 -9.16 -13.48
CA LEU A 188 3.79 -10.31 -13.39
C LEU A 188 4.53 -11.64 -13.52
N ASN A 189 5.54 -11.71 -14.39
CA ASN A 189 6.38 -12.89 -14.54
C ASN A 189 7.25 -13.16 -13.30
N VAL A 190 7.75 -12.12 -12.64
CA VAL A 190 8.47 -12.24 -11.35
C VAL A 190 7.52 -12.80 -10.28
N TRP A 191 6.31 -12.27 -10.17
CA TRP A 191 5.33 -12.76 -9.21
C TRP A 191 4.96 -14.22 -9.45
N ASP A 192 4.66 -14.57 -10.70
CA ASP A 192 4.32 -15.94 -11.07
C ASP A 192 5.48 -16.93 -10.83
N SER A 193 6.71 -16.52 -11.14
CA SER A 193 7.92 -17.32 -10.88
C SER A 193 8.13 -17.57 -9.39
N ASN A 194 7.75 -16.61 -8.55
CA ASN A 194 7.77 -16.71 -7.08
C ASN A 194 6.52 -17.43 -6.51
N LYS A 195 5.66 -18.00 -7.37
CA LYS A 195 4.41 -18.65 -6.98
C LYS A 195 3.44 -17.71 -6.28
N VAL A 196 3.39 -16.47 -6.69
CA VAL A 196 2.39 -15.48 -6.26
C VAL A 196 1.31 -15.40 -7.34
N PHE A 197 0.06 -15.51 -6.93
CA PHE A 197 -1.08 -15.30 -7.80
C PHE A 197 -1.41 -13.80 -7.88
N PHE A 198 -1.99 -13.39 -9.00
CA PHE A 198 -2.42 -12.01 -9.17
C PHE A 198 -3.79 -11.92 -9.86
N VAL A 199 -4.53 -10.87 -9.55
CA VAL A 199 -5.73 -10.43 -10.27
C VAL A 199 -5.56 -8.94 -10.56
N ILE A 200 -5.43 -8.58 -11.84
CA ILE A 200 -5.09 -7.21 -12.25
C ILE A 200 -6.00 -6.79 -13.40
N ARG A 201 -6.50 -5.55 -13.34
CA ARG A 201 -7.12 -4.94 -14.50
C ARG A 201 -6.05 -4.70 -15.57
N HIS A 202 -6.27 -5.18 -16.78
CA HIS A 202 -5.32 -4.89 -17.83
C HIS A 202 -5.59 -3.53 -18.51
N LYS A 203 -4.60 -3.05 -19.27
CA LYS A 203 -4.70 -1.82 -20.05
C LYS A 203 -5.44 -2.12 -21.36
N GLU A 204 -6.19 -1.15 -21.85
CA GLU A 204 -6.69 -1.13 -23.22
C GLU A 204 -5.55 -1.42 -24.21
N ASN A 205 -5.81 -2.15 -25.30
CA ASN A 205 -4.84 -2.57 -26.31
C ASN A 205 -3.96 -3.80 -25.96
N LEU A 206 -4.44 -4.71 -25.13
CA LEU A 206 -3.77 -6.01 -24.95
C LEU A 206 -3.84 -6.81 -26.26
N GLN A 207 -2.68 -7.18 -26.81
CA GLN A 207 -2.60 -8.06 -27.95
C GLN A 207 -2.49 -9.51 -27.47
N PHE A 208 -3.52 -10.30 -27.75
CA PHE A 208 -3.60 -11.70 -27.34
C PHE A 208 -4.32 -12.55 -28.36
N LYS A 209 -4.17 -13.87 -28.22
CA LYS A 209 -4.96 -14.88 -28.89
C LYS A 209 -5.71 -15.68 -27.84
N SER A 210 -7.03 -15.84 -28.01
CA SER A 210 -7.82 -16.78 -27.22
C SER A 210 -7.44 -18.21 -27.60
N ILE A 211 -7.11 -19.02 -26.60
CA ILE A 211 -6.71 -20.41 -26.77
C ILE A 211 -7.87 -21.35 -26.43
N LYS A 212 -8.61 -21.00 -25.38
CA LYS A 212 -9.74 -21.78 -24.91
C LYS A 212 -10.73 -20.87 -24.22
N GLU A 213 -11.99 -20.94 -24.59
CA GLU A 213 -13.08 -20.35 -23.81
C GLU A 213 -13.51 -21.33 -22.73
N ASN A 214 -13.66 -20.82 -21.51
CA ASN A 214 -14.20 -21.58 -20.40
C ASN A 214 -15.72 -21.43 -20.39
N GLU A 215 -16.42 -22.51 -20.07
CA GLU A 215 -17.86 -22.46 -19.87
C GLU A 215 -18.19 -21.57 -18.68
N LEU A 216 -19.15 -20.66 -18.89
CA LEU A 216 -19.69 -19.85 -17.83
C LEU A 216 -20.78 -20.64 -17.13
N PRO A 217 -20.66 -20.88 -15.79
CA PRO A 217 -21.67 -21.65 -15.06
C PRO A 217 -23.01 -20.91 -15.04
N ASP A 218 -24.12 -21.66 -14.97
CA ASP A 218 -25.48 -21.10 -14.95
C ASP A 218 -25.71 -20.16 -13.75
N ASN A 219 -25.05 -20.43 -12.63
CA ASN A 219 -25.09 -19.61 -11.43
C ASN A 219 -24.05 -18.47 -11.40
N ARG A 220 -23.47 -18.10 -12.57
CA ARG A 220 -22.54 -16.96 -12.64
C ARG A 220 -23.23 -15.66 -12.26
N HIS A 221 -22.46 -14.72 -11.75
CA HIS A 221 -22.95 -13.35 -11.61
C HIS A 221 -23.27 -12.76 -13.00
N GLN A 222 -24.40 -12.10 -13.14
CA GLN A 222 -24.87 -11.54 -14.43
C GLN A 222 -23.86 -10.59 -15.09
N HIS A 223 -23.00 -9.97 -14.28
CA HIS A 223 -21.96 -9.06 -14.79
C HIS A 223 -20.74 -9.77 -15.41
N ILE A 224 -20.61 -11.11 -15.32
CA ILE A 224 -19.51 -11.83 -15.98
C ILE A 224 -19.86 -12.05 -17.44
N LEU A 225 -19.08 -11.44 -18.32
CA LEU A 225 -19.29 -11.46 -19.76
C LEU A 225 -18.52 -12.59 -20.44
N LYS A 226 -17.25 -12.81 -20.04
CA LYS A 226 -16.37 -13.78 -20.68
C LYS A 226 -15.33 -14.33 -19.71
N ASP A 227 -14.92 -15.58 -19.97
CA ASP A 227 -13.84 -16.26 -19.26
C ASP A 227 -13.05 -17.11 -20.26
N GLU A 228 -11.76 -16.85 -20.42
CA GLU A 228 -10.95 -17.53 -21.44
C GLU A 228 -9.48 -17.64 -21.04
N MET A 229 -8.81 -18.65 -21.58
CA MET A 229 -7.36 -18.76 -21.55
C MET A 229 -6.78 -18.06 -22.78
N ILE A 230 -5.76 -17.23 -22.56
CA ILE A 230 -5.13 -16.40 -23.59
C ILE A 230 -3.62 -16.59 -23.64
N GLU A 231 -3.05 -16.38 -24.81
CA GLU A 231 -1.62 -16.17 -25.02
C GLU A 231 -1.35 -14.77 -25.53
N LEU A 232 -0.33 -14.13 -24.97
CA LEU A 232 0.09 -12.82 -25.41
C LEU A 232 0.74 -12.91 -26.80
N THR A 233 0.33 -12.05 -27.74
CA THR A 233 0.86 -12.02 -29.12
C THR A 233 1.77 -10.84 -29.40
N GLY A 234 1.70 -9.78 -28.60
CA GLY A 234 2.58 -8.63 -28.76
C GLY A 234 4.05 -9.01 -28.47
N ASN A 235 4.98 -8.62 -29.35
CA ASN A 235 6.39 -9.02 -29.30
C ASN A 235 7.03 -8.79 -27.91
N GLN A 236 6.83 -7.62 -27.32
CA GLN A 236 7.39 -7.30 -26.01
C GLN A 236 6.66 -8.03 -24.86
N SER A 237 5.33 -8.08 -24.90
CA SER A 237 4.53 -8.71 -23.85
C SER A 237 4.77 -10.22 -23.78
N LYS A 238 4.80 -10.90 -24.92
CA LYS A 238 5.10 -12.33 -25.03
C LYS A 238 6.50 -12.67 -24.53
N THR A 239 7.51 -11.85 -24.84
CA THR A 239 8.86 -12.06 -24.33
C THR A 239 8.95 -11.90 -22.80
N LYS A 240 8.24 -10.92 -22.26
CA LYS A 240 8.25 -10.62 -20.82
C LYS A 240 7.42 -11.62 -20.00
N TYR A 241 6.34 -12.14 -20.57
CA TYR A 241 5.48 -13.15 -19.94
C TYR A 241 5.11 -14.23 -20.97
N PRO A 242 5.91 -15.28 -21.10
CA PRO A 242 5.73 -16.30 -22.15
C PRO A 242 4.68 -17.37 -21.85
N LYS A 243 4.05 -17.33 -20.68
CA LYS A 243 3.05 -18.29 -20.23
C LYS A 243 1.63 -17.86 -20.63
N GLN A 244 0.70 -18.79 -20.56
CA GLN A 244 -0.73 -18.49 -20.70
C GLN A 244 -1.24 -17.71 -19.49
N LEU A 245 -2.20 -16.84 -19.75
CA LEU A 245 -2.97 -16.10 -18.75
C LEU A 245 -4.46 -16.46 -18.90
N ARG A 246 -5.21 -16.25 -17.84
CA ARG A 246 -6.66 -16.26 -17.88
C ARG A 246 -7.17 -14.83 -17.95
N ARG A 247 -8.10 -14.58 -18.84
CA ARG A 247 -8.81 -13.30 -18.98
C ARG A 247 -10.26 -13.50 -18.56
N VAL A 248 -10.74 -12.63 -17.66
CA VAL A 248 -12.13 -12.57 -17.22
C VAL A 248 -12.65 -11.17 -17.54
N ALA A 249 -13.65 -11.08 -18.41
CA ALA A 249 -14.32 -9.83 -18.72
C ALA A 249 -15.58 -9.68 -17.86
N ILE A 250 -15.74 -8.53 -17.26
CA ILE A 250 -16.87 -8.21 -16.39
C ILE A 250 -17.48 -6.87 -16.78
N TRP A 251 -18.79 -6.74 -16.59
CA TRP A 251 -19.47 -5.46 -16.69
C TRP A 251 -19.43 -4.74 -15.33
N ASP A 252 -19.02 -3.51 -15.33
CA ASP A 252 -19.04 -2.66 -14.14
C ASP A 252 -20.21 -1.67 -14.21
N ASP A 253 -21.19 -1.87 -13.33
CA ASP A 253 -22.40 -1.07 -13.30
C ASP A 253 -22.19 0.36 -12.85
N GLU A 254 -21.15 0.62 -12.05
CA GLU A 254 -20.85 1.96 -11.54
C GLU A 254 -20.23 2.83 -12.63
N SER A 255 -19.19 2.33 -13.29
CA SER A 255 -18.49 3.07 -14.37
C SER A 255 -19.13 2.87 -15.75
N LYS A 256 -20.16 2.00 -15.89
CA LYS A 256 -20.85 1.65 -17.15
C LYS A 256 -19.90 1.22 -18.25
N GLN A 257 -18.90 0.40 -17.93
CA GLN A 257 -17.89 -0.09 -18.86
C GLN A 257 -17.52 -1.53 -18.61
N GLU A 258 -16.99 -2.17 -19.63
CA GLU A 258 -16.36 -3.47 -19.50
C GLU A 258 -14.99 -3.32 -18.82
N ILE A 259 -14.73 -4.17 -17.84
CA ILE A 259 -13.44 -4.29 -17.17
C ILE A 259 -12.87 -5.66 -17.50
N GLU A 260 -11.66 -5.68 -17.99
CA GLU A 260 -10.95 -6.92 -18.31
C GLU A 260 -9.88 -7.19 -17.25
N LEU A 261 -9.98 -8.35 -16.63
CA LEU A 261 -9.06 -8.83 -15.61
C LEU A 261 -8.16 -9.91 -16.19
N ILE A 262 -6.88 -9.87 -15.88
CA ILE A 262 -5.92 -10.93 -16.18
C ILE A 262 -5.40 -11.56 -14.89
N THR A 263 -5.18 -12.86 -14.93
CA THR A 263 -4.69 -13.63 -13.78
C THR A 263 -3.89 -14.87 -14.24
N ASN A 264 -2.95 -15.31 -13.41
CA ASN A 264 -2.32 -16.63 -13.54
C ASN A 264 -3.05 -17.71 -12.73
N GLN A 265 -4.20 -17.38 -12.11
CA GLN A 265 -5.03 -18.33 -11.37
C GLN A 265 -6.08 -18.97 -12.28
N THR A 266 -5.91 -20.25 -12.55
CA THR A 266 -6.73 -20.99 -13.51
C THR A 266 -7.80 -21.88 -12.87
N THR A 267 -7.75 -22.08 -11.55
CA THR A 267 -8.64 -23.04 -10.85
C THR A 267 -9.84 -22.40 -10.14
N TRP A 268 -9.80 -21.09 -9.87
CA TRP A 268 -10.91 -20.41 -9.22
C TRP A 268 -12.03 -20.11 -10.22
N THR A 269 -13.25 -19.93 -9.72
CA THR A 269 -14.38 -19.51 -10.58
C THR A 269 -14.21 -18.07 -11.05
N ALA A 270 -14.80 -17.71 -12.18
CA ALA A 270 -14.84 -16.32 -12.66
C ALA A 270 -15.52 -15.39 -11.64
N ASN A 271 -16.54 -15.89 -10.91
CA ASN A 271 -17.17 -15.16 -9.80
C ASN A 271 -16.14 -14.75 -8.76
N THR A 272 -15.31 -15.69 -8.29
CA THR A 272 -14.26 -15.43 -7.30
C THR A 272 -13.25 -14.39 -7.78
N ILE A 273 -12.81 -14.47 -9.04
CA ILE A 273 -11.87 -13.50 -9.63
C ILE A 273 -12.51 -12.10 -9.65
N SER A 274 -13.77 -12.00 -10.08
CA SER A 274 -14.53 -10.75 -10.12
C SER A 274 -14.70 -10.13 -8.72
N GLU A 275 -15.13 -10.95 -7.75
CA GLU A 275 -15.32 -10.51 -6.37
C GLU A 275 -14.03 -10.03 -5.71
N LEU A 276 -12.91 -10.72 -5.94
CA LEU A 276 -11.60 -10.28 -5.46
C LEU A 276 -11.22 -8.90 -6.00
N TYR A 277 -11.47 -8.66 -7.28
CA TYR A 277 -11.18 -7.35 -7.85
C TYR A 277 -12.08 -6.25 -7.27
N LYS A 278 -13.38 -6.54 -7.10
CA LYS A 278 -14.34 -5.60 -6.47
C LYS A 278 -13.99 -5.29 -5.01
N ALA A 279 -13.49 -6.26 -4.27
CA ALA A 279 -13.09 -6.10 -2.87
C ALA A 279 -12.00 -5.02 -2.66
N ARG A 280 -11.29 -4.61 -3.73
CA ARG A 280 -10.32 -3.53 -3.68
C ARG A 280 -10.94 -2.15 -3.41
N TRP A 281 -12.25 -1.98 -3.70
CA TRP A 281 -12.97 -0.71 -3.60
C TRP A 281 -13.90 -0.62 -2.37
N GLN A 282 -13.97 -1.67 -1.58
CA GLN A 282 -14.74 -1.74 -0.32
C GLN A 282 -13.86 -1.41 0.89
#